data_a0b6500e1732dc7d5c66f9061a1ddba8
#
_entry.id   a0b6500e1732dc7d5c66f9061a1ddba8
#
_cell.length_a   1.000
_cell.length_b   1.000
_cell.length_c   1.000
_cell.angle_alpha   90.00
_cell.angle_beta   90.00
_cell.angle_gamma   90.00
#
_symmetry.space_group_name_H-M   'P 1'
#
loop_
_entity.id
_entity.type
_entity.pdbx_description
1 polymer ?
#
loop_
_entity_poly.entity_id
_entity_poly.type
_entity_poly.pdbx_seq_one_letter_code
_entity_poly.pdbx_strand_id
1 'polypeptide(L)'
;MSEFGTVTRGVCIAENNILKKVKETYKIKLMPDGTIRDTSETEDGPVLAPDTLVSMNLWGYHQDILPVMEKYFADFLAALPEDDLKAECLLPVMMDDLTAKSEISISVLSTHDRWFGLTYIEDKPGAVEALTRLHENGTYPPTLWNN
;
A
#
# COMPACT_ATOMS: atom_id res chain seq x y z
N MET A 1 12.22 1.25 0.13
CA MET A 1 12.48 2.22 -0.97
C MET A 1 12.85 1.43 -2.20
N SER A 2 12.40 1.87 -3.38
CA SER A 2 12.85 1.27 -4.65
C SER A 2 14.26 1.79 -4.98
N GLU A 3 15.09 0.93 -5.55
CA GLU A 3 16.40 1.31 -6.12
C GLU A 3 16.25 2.11 -7.43
N PHE A 4 15.03 2.17 -7.97
CA PHE A 4 14.70 2.74 -9.28
C PHE A 4 13.95 4.08 -9.24
N GLY A 5 14.07 4.87 -8.18
CA GLY A 5 13.53 6.23 -8.13
C GLY A 5 12.39 6.41 -7.11
N THR A 6 11.32 7.12 -7.51
CA THR A 6 10.18 7.37 -6.64
C THR A 6 9.27 6.16 -6.50
N VAL A 7 8.59 6.04 -5.35
CA VAL A 7 7.58 5.01 -5.11
C VAL A 7 6.26 5.64 -4.71
N THR A 8 5.16 4.96 -5.04
CA THR A 8 3.81 5.30 -4.57
C THR A 8 3.46 4.39 -3.40
N ARG A 9 2.96 4.95 -2.29
CA ARG A 9 2.50 4.20 -1.12
C ARG A 9 1.36 4.93 -0.43
N GLY A 10 0.42 4.17 0.12
CA GLY A 10 -0.53 4.69 1.10
C GLY A 10 0.18 4.94 2.43
N VAL A 11 0.48 6.20 2.74
CA VAL A 11 1.06 6.59 4.03
C VAL A 11 -0.02 6.55 5.09
N CYS A 12 0.20 5.75 6.15
CA CYS A 12 -0.77 5.47 7.18
C CYS A 12 -0.50 6.28 8.45
N ILE A 13 -1.57 6.80 9.06
CA ILE A 13 -1.58 7.32 10.43
C ILE A 13 -2.42 6.36 11.26
N ALA A 14 -1.84 5.81 12.32
CA ALA A 14 -2.51 4.89 13.23
C ALA A 14 -2.35 5.34 14.68
N GLU A 15 -3.38 5.12 15.50
CA GLU A 15 -3.37 5.32 16.94
C GLU A 15 -3.84 4.03 17.62
N ASN A 16 -3.06 3.53 18.57
CA ASN A 16 -3.34 2.26 19.24
C ASN A 16 -3.61 1.09 18.27
N ASN A 17 -2.84 1.01 17.19
CA ASN A 17 -2.99 0.04 16.10
C ASN A 17 -4.33 0.14 15.34
N ILE A 18 -5.04 1.24 15.45
CA ILE A 18 -6.23 1.52 14.66
C ILE A 18 -5.89 2.57 13.61
N LEU A 19 -6.16 2.26 12.35
CA LEU A 19 -5.98 3.19 11.24
C LEU A 19 -6.88 4.42 11.43
N LYS A 20 -6.28 5.60 11.35
CA LYS A 20 -7.00 6.89 11.39
C LYS A 20 -7.04 7.55 10.04
N LYS A 21 -6.00 7.33 9.23
CA LYS A 21 -5.90 7.90 7.90
C LYS A 21 -4.95 7.06 7.05
N VAL A 22 -5.26 6.95 5.77
CA VAL A 22 -4.33 6.51 4.75
C VAL A 22 -4.32 7.52 3.61
N LYS A 23 -3.14 8.11 3.33
CA LYS A 23 -2.96 9.07 2.25
C LYS A 23 -2.16 8.42 1.13
N GLU A 24 -2.76 8.29 -0.04
CA GLU A 24 -2.01 7.88 -1.24
C GLU A 24 -0.97 8.93 -1.58
N THR A 25 0.29 8.53 -1.61
CA THR A 25 1.45 9.41 -1.81
C THR A 25 2.25 8.91 -3.00
N TYR A 26 2.22 9.66 -4.09
CA TYR A 26 2.64 9.19 -5.43
C TYR A 26 4.13 9.27 -5.71
N LYS A 27 4.87 10.14 -5.02
CA LYS A 27 6.28 10.39 -5.31
C LYS A 27 7.12 10.44 -4.03
N ILE A 28 7.18 9.32 -3.31
CA ILE A 28 8.08 9.19 -2.16
C ILE A 28 9.49 8.95 -2.71
N LYS A 29 10.45 9.77 -2.31
CA LYS A 29 11.82 9.77 -2.82
C LYS A 29 12.84 9.76 -1.68
N LEU A 30 13.90 8.98 -1.83
CA LEU A 30 15.10 9.09 -1.01
C LEU A 30 15.98 10.19 -1.61
N MET A 31 16.22 11.23 -0.84
CA MET A 31 17.03 12.37 -1.26
C MET A 31 18.53 12.09 -1.06
N PRO A 32 19.44 12.84 -1.75
CA PRO A 32 20.88 12.68 -1.60
C PRO A 32 21.40 12.92 -0.18
N ASP A 33 20.69 13.70 0.63
CA ASP A 33 21.00 13.96 2.04
C ASP A 33 20.54 12.83 2.99
N GLY A 34 19.95 11.76 2.44
CA GLY A 34 19.43 10.62 3.18
C GLY A 34 18.02 10.81 3.76
N THR A 35 17.37 11.96 3.55
CA THR A 35 15.97 12.16 3.96
C THR A 35 15.01 11.46 2.99
N ILE A 36 13.87 11.02 3.53
CA ILE A 36 12.76 10.49 2.73
C ILE A 36 11.72 11.60 2.62
N ARG A 37 11.28 11.94 1.40
CA ARG A 37 10.32 13.02 1.18
C ARG A 37 9.15 12.60 0.32
N ASP A 38 8.00 13.19 0.60
CA ASP A 38 6.86 13.22 -0.31
C ASP A 38 7.09 14.35 -1.32
N THR A 39 7.52 14.01 -2.52
CA THR A 39 7.78 14.97 -3.61
C THR A 39 6.63 15.06 -4.60
N SER A 40 5.41 14.69 -4.19
CA SER A 40 4.23 14.69 -5.08
C SER A 40 3.89 16.07 -5.62
N GLU A 41 4.06 17.10 -4.81
CA GLU A 41 3.78 18.49 -5.18
C GLU A 41 5.05 19.29 -5.49
N THR A 42 6.08 19.15 -4.65
CA THR A 42 7.36 19.87 -4.79
C THR A 42 8.53 18.99 -4.41
N GLU A 43 9.73 19.22 -4.97
CA GLU A 43 10.96 18.51 -4.61
C GLU A 43 11.31 18.66 -3.12
N ASP A 44 10.97 19.79 -2.49
CA ASP A 44 11.17 20.07 -1.06
C ASP A 44 9.95 19.71 -0.21
N GLY A 45 9.15 18.76 -0.65
CA GLY A 45 7.97 18.31 0.06
C GLY A 45 8.25 17.74 1.46
N PRO A 46 7.19 17.43 2.22
CA PRO A 46 7.31 16.99 3.62
C PRO A 46 8.27 15.82 3.81
N VAL A 47 9.05 15.88 4.88
CA VAL A 47 9.91 14.75 5.30
C VAL A 47 9.06 13.67 5.94
N LEU A 48 9.26 12.44 5.51
CA LEU A 48 8.69 11.24 6.11
C LEU A 48 9.73 10.59 7.03
N ALA A 49 9.31 10.20 8.22
CA ALA A 49 10.18 9.46 9.13
C ALA A 49 10.55 8.09 8.55
N PRO A 50 11.73 7.54 8.83
CA PRO A 50 12.14 6.23 8.31
C PRO A 50 11.22 5.08 8.74
N ASP A 51 10.54 5.23 9.88
CA ASP A 51 9.58 4.29 10.47
C ASP A 51 8.13 4.63 10.13
N THR A 52 7.90 5.57 9.19
CA THR A 52 6.55 5.89 8.73
C THR A 52 5.83 4.63 8.24
N LEU A 53 4.66 4.36 8.79
CA LEU A 53 3.82 3.24 8.39
C LEU A 53 3.31 3.46 6.97
N VAL A 54 3.46 2.44 6.13
CA VAL A 54 2.94 2.45 4.77
C VAL A 54 2.10 1.20 4.51
N SER A 55 1.01 1.37 3.79
CA SER A 55 0.19 0.25 3.35
C SER A 55 0.98 -0.63 2.37
N MET A 56 1.00 -1.93 2.63
CA MET A 56 1.52 -2.94 1.71
C MET A 56 0.44 -3.42 0.74
N ASN A 57 -0.71 -2.75 0.75
CA ASN A 57 -1.90 -3.10 -0.02
C ASN A 57 -2.37 -4.55 0.20
N LEU A 58 -2.12 -5.07 1.41
CA LEU A 58 -2.60 -6.37 1.88
C LEU A 58 -3.69 -6.13 2.92
N TRP A 59 -4.93 -6.46 2.55
CA TRP A 59 -6.11 -6.20 3.34
C TRP A 59 -6.82 -7.50 3.68
N GLY A 60 -7.16 -7.66 4.96
CA GLY A 60 -8.02 -8.74 5.42
C GLY A 60 -9.38 -8.19 5.83
N TYR A 61 -10.45 -8.79 5.34
CA TYR A 61 -11.80 -8.32 5.58
C TYR A 61 -12.71 -9.42 6.12
N HIS A 62 -13.64 -9.03 6.97
CA HIS A 62 -14.83 -9.83 7.22
C HIS A 62 -15.81 -9.66 6.04
N GLN A 63 -16.60 -10.70 5.75
CA GLN A 63 -17.51 -10.70 4.59
C GLN A 63 -18.53 -9.56 4.61
N ASP A 64 -18.87 -9.02 5.79
CA ASP A 64 -19.84 -7.93 5.95
C ASP A 64 -19.41 -6.61 5.30
N ILE A 65 -18.13 -6.47 4.94
CA ILE A 65 -17.63 -5.30 4.22
C ILE A 65 -18.10 -5.28 2.76
N LEU A 66 -18.38 -6.44 2.15
CA LEU A 66 -18.63 -6.54 0.71
C LEU A 66 -19.81 -5.66 0.25
N PRO A 67 -20.97 -5.64 0.93
CA PRO A 67 -22.05 -4.71 0.56
C PRO A 67 -21.68 -3.23 0.69
N VAL A 68 -20.81 -2.89 1.65
CA VAL A 68 -20.33 -1.51 1.85
C VAL A 68 -19.44 -1.10 0.68
N MET A 69 -18.51 -1.98 0.28
CA MET A 69 -17.63 -1.75 -0.86
C MET A 69 -18.39 -1.67 -2.18
N GLU A 70 -19.39 -2.54 -2.38
CA GLU A 70 -20.25 -2.53 -3.55
C GLU A 70 -21.00 -1.20 -3.67
N LYS A 71 -21.59 -0.74 -2.57
CA LYS A 71 -22.27 0.56 -2.55
C LYS A 71 -21.29 1.72 -2.84
N TYR A 72 -20.14 1.73 -2.19
CA TYR A 72 -19.11 2.77 -2.41
C TYR A 72 -18.70 2.81 -3.89
N PHE A 73 -18.44 1.63 -4.48
CA PHE A 73 -18.05 1.53 -5.89
C PHE A 73 -19.17 1.98 -6.84
N ALA A 74 -20.42 1.64 -6.55
CA ALA A 74 -21.57 2.10 -7.33
C ALA A 74 -21.72 3.63 -7.27
N ASP A 75 -21.58 4.23 -6.07
CA ASP A 75 -21.59 5.69 -5.89
C ASP A 75 -20.45 6.36 -6.64
N PHE A 76 -19.23 5.77 -6.60
CA PHE A 76 -18.07 6.23 -7.36
C PHE A 76 -18.36 6.25 -8.87
N LEU A 77 -18.87 5.14 -9.42
CA LEU A 77 -19.22 5.05 -10.85
C LEU A 77 -20.28 6.07 -11.26
N ALA A 78 -21.31 6.27 -10.40
CA ALA A 78 -22.37 7.23 -10.68
C ALA A 78 -21.88 8.69 -10.67
N ALA A 79 -20.79 8.99 -9.99
CA ALA A 79 -20.19 10.31 -9.90
C ALA A 79 -19.16 10.60 -11.02
N LEU A 80 -18.77 9.58 -11.80
CA LEU A 80 -17.78 9.77 -12.87
C LEU A 80 -18.34 10.59 -14.02
N PRO A 81 -17.55 11.55 -14.57
CA PRO A 81 -17.84 12.14 -15.86
C PRO A 81 -17.84 11.06 -16.97
N GLU A 82 -18.74 11.20 -17.96
CA GLU A 82 -18.89 10.20 -19.05
C GLU A 82 -17.61 9.99 -19.87
N ASP A 83 -16.71 10.98 -19.90
CA ASP A 83 -15.46 10.99 -20.66
C ASP A 83 -14.22 10.62 -19.83
N ASP A 84 -14.35 10.38 -18.53
CA ASP A 84 -13.23 9.96 -17.70
C ASP A 84 -12.99 8.45 -17.77
N LEU A 85 -12.19 8.05 -18.76
CA LEU A 85 -11.81 6.65 -18.99
C LEU A 85 -10.61 6.17 -18.16
N LYS A 86 -10.06 7.04 -17.27
CA LYS A 86 -8.85 6.74 -16.50
C LYS A 86 -9.05 6.80 -14.99
N ALA A 87 -10.25 7.14 -14.54
CA ALA A 87 -10.55 7.16 -13.12
C ALA A 87 -10.36 5.77 -12.48
N GLU A 88 -9.74 5.76 -11.33
CA GLU A 88 -9.49 4.55 -10.55
C GLU A 88 -10.14 4.65 -9.18
N CYS A 89 -10.97 3.68 -8.82
CA CYS A 89 -11.49 3.53 -7.46
C CYS A 89 -10.42 2.85 -6.60
N LEU A 90 -9.52 3.64 -6.03
CA LEU A 90 -8.39 3.13 -5.27
C LEU A 90 -8.82 2.59 -3.92
N LEU A 91 -8.48 1.34 -3.62
CA LEU A 91 -8.82 0.69 -2.37
C LEU A 91 -8.34 1.46 -1.12
N PRO A 92 -7.11 2.01 -1.05
CA PRO A 92 -6.70 2.83 0.08
C PRO A 92 -7.57 4.08 0.28
N VAL A 93 -8.01 4.72 -0.80
CA VAL A 93 -8.90 5.90 -0.73
C VAL A 93 -10.27 5.52 -0.19
N MET A 94 -10.85 4.42 -0.71
CA MET A 94 -12.11 3.88 -0.18
C MET A 94 -12.00 3.60 1.33
N MET A 95 -10.91 2.96 1.78
CA MET A 95 -10.71 2.64 3.19
C MET A 95 -10.54 3.91 4.05
N ASP A 96 -9.86 4.92 3.54
CA ASP A 96 -9.73 6.23 4.21
C ASP A 96 -11.10 6.89 4.40
N ASP A 97 -11.88 6.97 3.34
CA ASP A 97 -13.22 7.58 3.34
C ASP A 97 -14.19 6.85 4.30
N LEU A 98 -14.23 5.53 4.24
CA LEU A 98 -15.11 4.73 5.12
C LEU A 98 -14.69 4.84 6.59
N THR A 99 -13.39 4.89 6.86
CA THR A 99 -12.84 5.11 8.20
C THR A 99 -13.17 6.51 8.71
N ALA A 100 -13.00 7.54 7.87
CA ALA A 100 -13.33 8.93 8.23
C ALA A 100 -14.82 9.12 8.55
N LYS A 101 -15.71 8.38 7.86
CA LYS A 101 -17.15 8.34 8.13
C LYS A 101 -17.52 7.47 9.34
N SER A 102 -16.56 6.79 9.96
CA SER A 102 -16.79 5.80 11.04
C SER A 102 -17.70 4.63 10.63
N GLU A 103 -17.75 4.32 9.35
CA GLU A 103 -18.49 3.16 8.82
C GLU A 103 -17.74 1.85 9.04
N ILE A 104 -16.40 1.92 9.12
CA ILE A 104 -15.51 0.79 9.38
C ILE A 104 -14.43 1.15 10.39
N SER A 105 -13.82 0.13 10.98
CA SER A 105 -12.61 0.24 11.79
C SER A 105 -11.57 -0.75 11.27
N ILE A 106 -10.34 -0.28 11.09
CA ILE A 106 -9.25 -1.08 10.52
C ILE A 106 -8.13 -1.19 11.53
N SER A 107 -7.78 -2.43 11.90
CA SER A 107 -6.59 -2.70 12.71
C SER A 107 -5.35 -2.72 11.82
N VAL A 108 -4.31 -2.01 12.24
CA VAL A 108 -3.02 -2.01 11.56
C VAL A 108 -2.17 -3.12 12.14
N LEU A 109 -1.77 -4.07 11.28
CA LEU A 109 -0.86 -5.15 11.61
C LEU A 109 0.50 -4.81 10.99
N SER A 110 1.54 -4.71 11.83
CA SER A 110 2.89 -4.45 11.36
C SER A 110 3.58 -5.75 10.93
N THR A 111 4.34 -5.69 9.85
CA THR A 111 5.25 -6.76 9.44
C THR A 111 6.68 -6.23 9.36
N HIS A 112 7.64 -7.10 9.63
CA HIS A 112 9.07 -6.86 9.43
C HIS A 112 9.57 -7.47 8.12
N ASP A 113 8.68 -8.04 7.33
CA ASP A 113 9.03 -8.65 6.06
C ASP A 113 9.51 -7.60 5.05
N ARG A 114 10.49 -7.99 4.27
CA ARG A 114 10.95 -7.15 3.16
C ARG A 114 10.04 -7.33 1.97
N TRP A 115 9.38 -6.25 1.57
CA TRP A 115 8.54 -6.25 0.37
C TRP A 115 9.40 -6.26 -0.90
N PHE A 116 9.00 -7.05 -1.87
CA PHE A 116 9.49 -7.01 -3.25
C PHE A 116 8.31 -7.27 -4.20
N GLY A 117 8.33 -6.67 -5.37
CA GLY A 117 7.25 -6.77 -6.34
C GLY A 117 7.75 -7.20 -7.72
N LEU A 118 6.82 -7.59 -8.57
CA LEU A 118 7.05 -7.95 -9.97
C LEU A 118 6.16 -7.06 -10.85
N THR A 119 6.54 -5.79 -10.97
CA THR A 119 5.82 -4.84 -11.82
C THR A 119 6.40 -4.82 -13.23
N TYR A 120 7.72 -4.96 -13.33
CA TYR A 120 8.46 -4.96 -14.58
C TYR A 120 9.24 -6.26 -14.73
N ILE A 121 9.62 -6.59 -15.95
CA ILE A 121 10.38 -7.81 -16.24
C ILE A 121 11.76 -7.80 -15.54
N GLU A 122 12.32 -6.62 -15.36
CA GLU A 122 13.59 -6.37 -14.69
C GLU A 122 13.56 -6.72 -13.19
N ASP A 123 12.38 -6.71 -12.56
CA ASP A 123 12.20 -7.08 -11.15
C ASP A 123 12.36 -8.60 -10.91
N LYS A 124 12.16 -9.41 -11.96
CA LYS A 124 12.11 -10.87 -11.84
C LYS A 124 13.37 -11.49 -11.24
N PRO A 125 14.60 -11.14 -11.65
CA PRO A 125 15.82 -11.71 -11.06
C PRO A 125 15.90 -11.44 -9.54
N GLY A 126 15.61 -10.21 -9.10
CA GLY A 126 15.61 -9.83 -7.69
C GLY A 126 14.57 -10.58 -6.86
N ALA A 127 13.37 -10.77 -7.41
CA ALA A 127 12.32 -11.54 -6.75
C ALA A 127 12.68 -13.03 -6.63
N VAL A 128 13.26 -13.62 -7.67
CA VAL A 128 13.75 -15.02 -7.63
C VAL A 128 14.82 -15.18 -6.55
N GLU A 129 15.79 -14.26 -6.49
CA GLU A 129 16.84 -14.30 -5.48
C GLU A 129 16.28 -14.15 -4.06
N ALA A 130 15.34 -13.21 -3.86
CA ALA A 130 14.70 -13.02 -2.56
C ALA A 130 13.92 -14.26 -2.10
N LEU A 131 13.14 -14.88 -2.97
CA LEU A 131 12.41 -16.12 -2.67
C LEU A 131 13.35 -17.30 -2.39
N THR A 132 14.41 -17.44 -3.18
CA THR A 132 15.43 -18.47 -2.96
C THR A 132 16.03 -18.35 -1.56
N ARG A 133 16.43 -17.16 -1.14
CA ARG A 133 16.96 -16.92 0.21
C ARG A 133 15.95 -17.26 1.32
N LEU A 134 14.65 -16.98 1.12
CA LEU A 134 13.60 -17.32 2.09
C LEU A 134 13.42 -18.83 2.24
N HIS A 135 13.65 -19.61 1.19
CA HIS A 135 13.69 -21.07 1.25
C HIS A 135 14.98 -21.59 1.91
N GLU A 136 16.13 -21.06 1.50
CA GLU A 136 17.44 -21.49 2.02
C GLU A 136 17.61 -21.24 3.52
N ASN A 137 17.07 -20.13 4.02
CA ASN A 137 17.13 -19.78 5.44
C ASN A 137 16.00 -20.39 6.28
N GLY A 138 15.11 -21.18 5.67
CA GLY A 138 14.02 -21.89 6.34
C GLY A 138 12.83 -21.02 6.73
N THR A 139 12.76 -19.74 6.28
CA THR A 139 11.58 -18.89 6.48
C THR A 139 10.38 -19.45 5.73
N TYR A 140 10.60 -19.93 4.50
CA TYR A 140 9.60 -20.64 3.72
C TYR A 140 9.90 -22.13 3.70
N PRO A 141 8.87 -22.99 3.87
CA PRO A 141 9.05 -24.44 3.80
C PRO A 141 9.40 -24.87 2.37
N PRO A 142 10.08 -26.02 2.19
CA PRO A 142 10.43 -26.56 0.87
C PRO A 142 9.22 -26.78 -0.04
N THR A 143 8.07 -27.04 0.56
CA THR A 143 6.78 -27.22 -0.12
C THR A 143 5.73 -26.36 0.58
N LEU A 144 4.97 -25.57 -0.18
CA LEU A 144 3.91 -24.70 0.37
C LEU A 144 2.71 -25.50 0.90
N TRP A 145 2.49 -26.70 0.36
CA TRP A 145 1.35 -27.53 0.71
C TRP A 145 1.87 -28.93 1.08
N ASN A 146 1.62 -29.33 2.31
CA ASN A 146 1.75 -30.74 2.68
C ASN A 146 0.48 -31.45 2.18
N ASN A 147 0.63 -32.30 1.16
CA ASN A 147 -0.41 -33.24 0.76
C ASN A 147 -0.56 -34.34 1.81
#